data_6198224cd221d30fb8a6193428489a67
#
_entry.id   6198224cd221d30fb8a6193428489a67
#
_cell.length_a   1.000
_cell.length_b   1.000
_cell.length_c   1.000
_cell.angle_alpha   90.00
_cell.angle_beta   90.00
_cell.angle_gamma   90.00
#
_symmetry.space_group_name_H-M   'P 1'
#
loop_
_entity.id
_entity.type
_entity.pdbx_description
1 polymer ?
#
loop_
_entity_poly.entity_id
_entity_poly.type
_entity_poly.pdbx_seq_one_letter_code
_entity_poly.pdbx_strand_id
1 'polypeptide(L)'
;AIATVLFPTLSRYASTAAETGDFRGFRDTVSSGLRHISFTLIPAAVVSAVLAEPIIRILFQRGQFAPNQTPVVAACLAAFSAGLVFNGAMLMLNRAFFSMRTNWIPTGIALGNLFLNAILDFALYRVGPWGIPLSTAICNVAGTWALIVVLRGRITRLNGREIASTVTRVVVASALVALVAWVVWKPLDSGLGRSFPAQVVSLGAALAAALVVYYACCRVLRVRELDVVLGLRSRLRRA
;
A
#
# COMPACT_ATOMS: atom_id res chain seq x y z
N ALA A 1 -7.89 8.69 -0.56
CA ALA A 1 -9.16 8.62 0.18
C ALA A 1 -8.98 8.58 1.71
N ILE A 2 -8.32 7.55 2.31
CA ILE A 2 -8.19 7.42 3.79
C ILE A 2 -7.52 8.66 4.41
N ALA A 3 -6.36 9.05 3.90
CA ALA A 3 -5.62 10.21 4.40
C ALA A 3 -6.40 11.53 4.23
N THR A 4 -7.27 11.64 3.24
CA THR A 4 -8.08 12.83 3.00
C THR A 4 -9.23 12.92 3.99
N VAL A 5 -9.88 11.79 4.29
CA VAL A 5 -10.99 11.71 5.25
C VAL A 5 -10.52 11.99 6.69
N LEU A 6 -9.31 11.58 7.03
CA LEU A 6 -8.73 11.80 8.36
C LEU A 6 -8.14 13.20 8.56
N PHE A 7 -7.92 13.97 7.50
CA PHE A 7 -7.27 15.29 7.58
C PHE A 7 -8.01 16.31 8.47
N PRO A 8 -9.35 16.49 8.41
CA PRO A 8 -10.07 17.40 9.31
C PRO A 8 -9.91 17.00 10.79
N THR A 9 -9.95 15.70 11.07
CA THR A 9 -9.76 15.17 12.42
C THR A 9 -8.34 15.43 12.93
N LEU A 10 -7.32 15.23 12.07
CA LEU A 10 -5.93 15.54 12.38
C LEU A 10 -5.72 17.03 12.66
N SER A 11 -6.31 17.91 11.85
CA SER A 11 -6.21 19.37 12.04
C SER A 11 -6.80 19.81 13.37
N ARG A 12 -7.95 19.26 13.75
CA ARG A 12 -8.59 19.55 15.04
C ARG A 12 -7.73 19.09 16.21
N TYR A 13 -7.20 17.86 16.19
CA TYR A 13 -6.31 17.38 17.25
C TYR A 13 -4.96 18.10 17.26
N ALA A 14 -4.46 18.54 16.11
CA ALA A 14 -3.23 19.32 16.04
C ALA A 14 -3.40 20.70 16.68
N SER A 15 -4.54 21.39 16.48
CA SER A 15 -4.84 22.66 17.15
C SER A 15 -5.00 22.50 18.66
N THR A 16 -5.75 21.50 19.10
CA THR A 16 -5.90 21.18 20.53
C THR A 16 -4.55 20.85 21.17
N ALA A 17 -3.70 20.08 20.50
CA ALA A 17 -2.39 19.72 20.99
C ALA A 17 -1.44 20.93 21.08
N ALA A 18 -1.56 21.90 20.18
CA ALA A 18 -0.80 23.14 20.24
C ALA A 18 -1.17 24.01 21.45
N GLU A 19 -2.43 23.95 21.91
CA GLU A 19 -2.95 24.71 23.06
C GLU A 19 -2.68 24.00 24.39
N THR A 20 -2.88 22.68 24.43
CA THR A 20 -2.86 21.88 25.69
C THR A 20 -1.57 21.09 25.91
N GLY A 21 -0.73 20.92 24.87
CA GLY A 21 0.43 20.02 24.90
C GLY A 21 0.06 18.53 24.82
N ASP A 22 -1.23 18.17 24.71
CA ASP A 22 -1.68 16.75 24.65
C ASP A 22 -1.80 16.26 23.20
N PHE A 23 -0.82 15.47 22.78
CA PHE A 23 -0.74 14.83 21.45
C PHE A 23 -1.42 13.44 21.37
N ARG A 24 -2.15 12.98 22.40
CA ARG A 24 -2.71 11.63 22.43
C ARG A 24 -3.69 11.39 21.28
N GLY A 25 -4.69 12.26 21.11
CA GLY A 25 -5.69 12.14 20.05
C GLY A 25 -5.07 12.22 18.64
N PHE A 26 -4.08 13.09 18.46
CA PHE A 26 -3.32 13.21 17.22
C PHE A 26 -2.56 11.93 16.90
N ARG A 27 -1.79 11.42 17.86
CA ARG A 27 -1.02 10.17 17.75
C ARG A 27 -1.91 8.98 17.42
N ASP A 28 -3.05 8.85 18.09
CA ASP A 28 -3.97 7.73 17.89
C ASP A 28 -4.60 7.80 16.51
N THR A 29 -4.91 9.00 16.00
CA THR A 29 -5.43 9.20 14.65
C THR A 29 -4.38 8.86 13.58
N VAL A 30 -3.13 9.29 13.73
CA VAL A 30 -2.03 8.92 12.81
C VAL A 30 -1.79 7.41 12.83
N SER A 31 -1.72 6.80 14.02
CA SER A 31 -1.52 5.36 14.17
C SER A 31 -2.67 4.56 13.54
N SER A 32 -3.91 4.99 13.73
CA SER A 32 -5.08 4.39 13.09
C SER A 32 -5.03 4.51 11.57
N GLY A 33 -4.68 5.69 11.05
CA GLY A 33 -4.51 5.91 9.61
C GLY A 33 -3.47 5.00 8.99
N LEU A 34 -2.29 4.86 9.63
CA LEU A 34 -1.24 3.95 9.17
C LEU A 34 -1.68 2.48 9.19
N ARG A 35 -2.44 2.05 10.21
CA ARG A 35 -3.01 0.69 10.26
C ARG A 35 -4.00 0.45 9.12
N HIS A 36 -4.92 1.38 8.86
CA HIS A 36 -5.89 1.25 7.75
C HIS A 36 -5.21 1.21 6.38
N ILE A 37 -4.17 2.03 6.18
CA ILE A 37 -3.36 2.02 4.97
C ILE A 37 -2.68 0.66 4.80
N SER A 38 -2.03 0.15 5.84
CA SER A 38 -1.37 -1.15 5.83
C SER A 38 -2.38 -2.27 5.55
N PHE A 39 -3.55 -2.24 6.22
CA PHE A 39 -4.63 -3.21 6.02
C PHE A 39 -5.11 -3.28 4.57
N THR A 40 -5.18 -2.14 3.87
CA THR A 40 -5.69 -2.08 2.50
C THR A 40 -4.58 -2.30 1.46
N LEU A 41 -3.40 -1.68 1.66
CA LEU A 41 -2.37 -1.66 0.63
C LEU A 41 -1.43 -2.86 0.66
N ILE A 42 -1.21 -3.53 1.81
CA ILE A 42 -0.36 -4.73 1.84
C ILE A 42 -0.95 -5.85 0.96
N PRO A 43 -2.23 -6.27 1.14
CA PRO A 43 -2.79 -7.31 0.29
C PRO A 43 -2.87 -6.88 -1.18
N ALA A 44 -3.21 -5.61 -1.45
CA ALA A 44 -3.24 -5.08 -2.81
C ALA A 44 -1.84 -5.15 -3.47
N ALA A 45 -0.79 -4.75 -2.76
CA ALA A 45 0.59 -4.82 -3.24
C ALA A 45 1.02 -6.27 -3.54
N VAL A 46 0.73 -7.18 -2.60
CA VAL A 46 1.08 -8.59 -2.74
C VAL A 46 0.36 -9.24 -3.93
N VAL A 47 -0.95 -9.01 -4.06
CA VAL A 47 -1.74 -9.53 -5.20
C VAL A 47 -1.25 -8.94 -6.51
N SER A 48 -0.98 -7.62 -6.56
CA SER A 48 -0.45 -6.96 -7.76
C SER A 48 0.93 -7.50 -8.17
N ALA A 49 1.78 -7.84 -7.20
CA ALA A 49 3.10 -8.41 -7.48
C ALA A 49 2.99 -9.86 -7.98
N VAL A 50 2.18 -10.69 -7.33
CA VAL A 50 2.04 -12.13 -7.68
C VAL A 50 1.29 -12.32 -8.99
N LEU A 51 0.26 -11.52 -9.24
CA LEU A 51 -0.53 -11.56 -10.48
C LEU A 51 -0.06 -10.51 -11.51
N ALA A 52 1.17 -9.99 -11.39
CA ALA A 52 1.67 -8.95 -12.30
C ALA A 52 1.61 -9.38 -13.77
N GLU A 53 2.03 -10.61 -14.07
CA GLU A 53 2.03 -11.12 -15.44
C GLU A 53 0.62 -11.21 -16.06
N PRO A 54 -0.39 -11.86 -15.45
CA PRO A 54 -1.74 -11.87 -16.00
C PRO A 54 -2.37 -10.48 -16.07
N ILE A 55 -2.09 -9.61 -15.12
CA ILE A 55 -2.59 -8.21 -15.13
C ILE A 55 -2.04 -7.49 -16.35
N ILE A 56 -0.73 -7.51 -16.58
CA ILE A 56 -0.09 -6.84 -17.72
C ILE A 56 -0.53 -7.48 -19.04
N ARG A 57 -0.69 -8.79 -19.09
CA ARG A 57 -1.16 -9.52 -20.25
C ARG A 57 -2.56 -9.03 -20.69
N ILE A 58 -3.49 -8.95 -19.75
CA ILE A 58 -4.88 -8.50 -20.03
C ILE A 58 -4.92 -7.02 -20.45
N LEU A 59 -4.12 -6.17 -19.80
CA LEU A 59 -4.18 -4.72 -20.03
C LEU A 59 -3.46 -4.30 -21.30
N PHE A 60 -2.29 -4.87 -21.58
CA PHE A 60 -1.38 -4.34 -22.58
C PHE A 60 -1.12 -5.29 -23.76
N GLN A 61 -1.26 -6.62 -23.63
CA GLN A 61 -0.92 -7.57 -24.70
C GLN A 61 -1.93 -7.54 -25.85
N ARG A 62 -1.94 -6.39 -26.57
CA ARG A 62 -2.81 -6.15 -27.74
C ARG A 62 -2.04 -5.32 -28.79
N GLY A 63 -2.40 -5.49 -30.05
CA GLY A 63 -1.82 -4.71 -31.15
C GLY A 63 -0.31 -4.90 -31.27
N GLN A 64 0.47 -3.85 -31.14
CA GLN A 64 1.94 -3.85 -31.27
C GLN A 64 2.70 -4.39 -30.05
N PHE A 65 2.01 -4.65 -28.91
CA PHE A 65 2.66 -5.14 -27.69
C PHE A 65 2.94 -6.64 -27.80
N ALA A 66 4.21 -6.98 -28.00
CA ALA A 66 4.62 -8.36 -28.20
C ALA A 66 4.63 -9.18 -26.90
N PRO A 67 4.36 -10.51 -26.95
CA PRO A 67 4.36 -11.38 -25.76
C PRO A 67 5.66 -11.39 -24.96
N ASN A 68 6.80 -11.16 -25.59
CA ASN A 68 8.12 -11.09 -24.94
C ASN A 68 8.31 -9.82 -24.08
N GLN A 69 7.49 -8.79 -24.24
CA GLN A 69 7.50 -7.57 -23.44
C GLN A 69 6.72 -7.73 -22.14
N THR A 70 5.77 -8.66 -22.08
CA THR A 70 4.93 -8.89 -20.89
C THR A 70 5.74 -9.18 -19.63
N PRO A 71 6.74 -10.06 -19.60
CA PRO A 71 7.52 -10.35 -18.39
C PRO A 71 8.28 -9.11 -17.88
N VAL A 72 8.79 -8.28 -18.80
CA VAL A 72 9.54 -7.07 -18.45
C VAL A 72 8.65 -6.06 -17.74
N VAL A 73 7.46 -5.79 -18.31
CA VAL A 73 6.51 -4.85 -17.72
C VAL A 73 5.88 -5.41 -16.44
N ALA A 74 5.68 -6.73 -16.38
CA ALA A 74 5.22 -7.40 -15.16
C ALA A 74 6.25 -7.27 -14.02
N ALA A 75 7.55 -7.40 -14.31
CA ALA A 75 8.61 -7.16 -13.33
C ALA A 75 8.60 -5.69 -12.83
N CYS A 76 8.33 -4.72 -13.71
CA CYS A 76 8.15 -3.33 -13.31
C CYS A 76 6.95 -3.15 -12.37
N LEU A 77 5.81 -3.78 -12.66
CA LEU A 77 4.62 -3.73 -11.80
C LEU A 77 4.91 -4.36 -10.43
N ALA A 78 5.60 -5.50 -10.40
CA ALA A 78 5.97 -6.16 -9.15
C ALA A 78 6.91 -5.27 -8.31
N ALA A 79 7.90 -4.62 -8.92
CA ALA A 79 8.81 -3.68 -8.26
C ALA A 79 8.06 -2.46 -7.69
N PHE A 80 7.15 -1.85 -8.45
CA PHE A 80 6.28 -0.77 -7.94
C PHE A 80 5.41 -1.20 -6.77
N SER A 81 4.88 -2.43 -6.83
CA SER A 81 4.03 -2.98 -5.77
C SER A 81 4.74 -3.04 -4.42
N ALA A 82 6.05 -3.29 -4.40
CA ALA A 82 6.86 -3.28 -3.19
C ALA A 82 6.87 -1.91 -2.48
N GLY A 83 6.80 -0.81 -3.24
CA GLY A 83 6.75 0.56 -2.71
C GLY A 83 5.36 1.07 -2.33
N LEU A 84 4.29 0.38 -2.72
CA LEU A 84 2.91 0.89 -2.63
C LEU A 84 2.47 1.23 -1.20
N VAL A 85 2.79 0.37 -0.26
CA VAL A 85 2.44 0.54 1.16
C VAL A 85 3.15 1.76 1.76
N PHE A 86 4.43 1.91 1.45
CA PHE A 86 5.24 3.03 1.94
C PHE A 86 4.81 4.35 1.31
N ASN A 87 4.45 4.35 0.02
CA ASN A 87 3.87 5.53 -0.62
C ASN A 87 2.56 5.97 0.08
N GLY A 88 1.67 5.02 0.38
CA GLY A 88 0.45 5.30 1.14
C GLY A 88 0.74 5.84 2.54
N ALA A 89 1.70 5.27 3.26
CA ALA A 89 2.13 5.73 4.57
C ALA A 89 2.74 7.14 4.50
N MET A 90 3.58 7.42 3.49
CA MET A 90 4.17 8.74 3.25
C MET A 90 3.10 9.80 3.02
N LEU A 91 2.07 9.51 2.22
CA LEU A 91 0.94 10.43 2.02
C LEU A 91 0.20 10.75 3.32
N MET A 92 0.01 9.77 4.20
CA MET A 92 -0.62 9.98 5.51
C MET A 92 0.25 10.83 6.43
N LEU A 93 1.54 10.55 6.48
CA LEU A 93 2.51 11.30 7.29
C LEU A 93 2.65 12.75 6.81
N ASN A 94 2.68 12.98 5.50
CA ASN A 94 2.69 14.34 4.94
C ASN A 94 1.47 15.13 5.41
N ARG A 95 0.28 14.54 5.42
CA ARG A 95 -0.93 15.20 5.94
C ARG A 95 -0.86 15.45 7.44
N ALA A 96 -0.22 14.56 8.22
CA ALA A 96 0.02 14.80 9.63
C ALA A 96 0.91 16.04 9.85
N PHE A 97 1.98 16.22 9.09
CA PHE A 97 2.81 17.42 9.15
C PHE A 97 2.09 18.69 8.68
N PHE A 98 1.29 18.59 7.62
CA PHE A 98 0.49 19.73 7.13
C PHE A 98 -0.53 20.18 8.17
N SER A 99 -1.15 19.28 8.91
CA SER A 99 -2.10 19.59 9.98
C SER A 99 -1.41 20.31 11.17
N MET A 100 -0.12 20.06 11.39
CA MET A 100 0.72 20.75 12.37
C MET A 100 1.32 22.07 11.83
N ARG A 101 0.96 22.51 10.62
CA ARG A 101 1.50 23.71 9.95
C ARG A 101 3.04 23.68 9.75
N THR A 102 3.63 22.48 9.68
CA THR A 102 5.07 22.30 9.50
C THR A 102 5.41 21.77 8.11
N ASN A 103 4.99 22.49 7.07
CA ASN A 103 5.07 22.07 5.67
C ASN A 103 6.51 21.90 5.15
N TRP A 104 7.47 22.64 5.75
CA TRP A 104 8.88 22.59 5.33
C TRP A 104 9.53 21.22 5.51
N ILE A 105 9.09 20.42 6.50
CA ILE A 105 9.66 19.10 6.77
C ILE A 105 9.34 18.12 5.64
N PRO A 106 8.06 17.88 5.26
CA PRO A 106 7.74 17.07 4.10
C PRO A 106 8.39 17.56 2.82
N THR A 107 8.47 18.87 2.60
CA THR A 107 9.10 19.46 1.42
C THR A 107 10.61 19.17 1.38
N GLY A 108 11.32 19.31 2.49
CA GLY A 108 12.74 18.97 2.57
C GLY A 108 13.00 17.48 2.34
N ILE A 109 12.17 16.60 2.91
CA ILE A 109 12.27 15.14 2.70
C ILE A 109 11.94 14.80 1.24
N ALA A 110 10.95 15.46 0.62
CA ALA A 110 10.63 15.26 -0.79
C ALA A 110 11.78 15.65 -1.72
N LEU A 111 12.47 16.77 -1.44
CA LEU A 111 13.68 17.17 -2.16
C LEU A 111 14.80 16.13 -1.98
N GLY A 112 15.05 15.67 -0.76
CA GLY A 112 16.01 14.62 -0.50
C GLY A 112 15.67 13.32 -1.25
N ASN A 113 14.42 12.93 -1.28
CA ASN A 113 13.94 11.79 -2.05
C ASN A 113 14.13 11.97 -3.56
N LEU A 114 13.95 13.18 -4.09
CA LEU A 114 14.19 13.47 -5.50
C LEU A 114 15.65 13.21 -5.89
N PHE A 115 16.61 13.69 -5.10
CA PHE A 115 18.03 13.44 -5.32
C PHE A 115 18.38 11.97 -5.15
N LEU A 116 17.86 11.32 -4.11
CA LEU A 116 18.07 9.90 -3.87
C LEU A 116 17.53 9.06 -5.05
N ASN A 117 16.33 9.41 -5.57
CA ASN A 117 15.73 8.72 -6.70
C ASN A 117 16.60 8.87 -7.96
N ALA A 118 17.06 10.09 -8.26
CA ALA A 118 17.94 10.33 -9.41
C ALA A 118 19.25 9.51 -9.33
N ILE A 119 19.87 9.43 -8.15
CA ILE A 119 21.07 8.63 -7.92
C ILE A 119 20.78 7.14 -8.11
N LEU A 120 19.70 6.64 -7.53
CA LEU A 120 19.30 5.23 -7.63
C LEU A 120 18.88 4.87 -9.06
N ASP A 121 18.18 5.73 -9.77
CA ASP A 121 17.81 5.51 -11.17
C ASP A 121 19.07 5.39 -12.03
N PHE A 122 20.05 6.28 -11.84
CA PHE A 122 21.33 6.20 -12.54
C PHE A 122 22.13 4.95 -12.18
N ALA A 123 22.04 4.46 -10.96
CA ALA A 123 22.72 3.22 -10.53
C ALA A 123 22.01 1.96 -11.05
N LEU A 124 20.67 1.95 -11.05
CA LEU A 124 19.85 0.77 -11.31
C LEU A 124 19.40 0.62 -12.77
N TYR A 125 19.53 1.68 -13.63
CA TYR A 125 19.09 1.58 -15.04
C TYR A 125 19.82 0.47 -15.81
N ARG A 126 21.06 0.14 -15.42
CA ARG A 126 21.86 -0.93 -16.04
C ARG A 126 21.38 -2.34 -15.68
N VAL A 127 20.64 -2.49 -14.59
CA VAL A 127 20.14 -3.80 -14.13
C VAL A 127 18.94 -4.24 -14.98
N GLY A 128 18.20 -3.28 -15.56
CA GLY A 128 17.04 -3.52 -16.43
C GLY A 128 15.92 -2.53 -16.18
N PRO A 129 14.83 -2.56 -17.01
CA PRO A 129 13.72 -1.63 -16.93
C PRO A 129 13.00 -1.62 -15.55
N TRP A 130 13.03 -2.74 -14.82
CA TRP A 130 12.45 -2.85 -13.47
C TRP A 130 13.28 -2.14 -12.39
N GLY A 131 14.52 -1.74 -12.70
CA GLY A 131 15.38 -0.99 -11.78
C GLY A 131 14.81 0.38 -11.41
N ILE A 132 14.19 1.10 -12.36
CA ILE A 132 13.57 2.42 -12.12
C ILE A 132 12.37 2.32 -11.14
N PRO A 133 11.38 1.42 -11.32
CA PRO A 133 10.35 1.19 -10.31
C PRO A 133 10.89 0.78 -8.94
N LEU A 134 11.96 0.00 -8.91
CA LEU A 134 12.60 -0.42 -7.66
C LEU A 134 13.23 0.77 -6.92
N SER A 135 13.90 1.68 -7.64
CA SER A 135 14.46 2.90 -7.03
C SER A 135 13.36 3.74 -6.37
N THR A 136 12.23 3.90 -7.05
CA THR A 136 11.05 4.59 -6.49
C THR A 136 10.53 3.89 -5.24
N ALA A 137 10.47 2.56 -5.21
CA ALA A 137 10.07 1.80 -4.03
C ALA A 137 11.04 2.03 -2.85
N ILE A 138 12.35 2.03 -3.10
CA ILE A 138 13.38 2.32 -2.09
C ILE A 138 13.22 3.75 -1.56
N CYS A 139 13.00 4.75 -2.42
CA CYS A 139 12.76 6.13 -2.02
C CYS A 139 11.51 6.28 -1.15
N ASN A 140 10.42 5.55 -1.47
CA ASN A 140 9.23 5.55 -0.64
C ASN A 140 9.49 4.98 0.76
N VAL A 141 10.31 3.93 0.86
CA VAL A 141 10.75 3.38 2.17
C VAL A 141 11.56 4.41 2.93
N ALA A 142 12.59 5.00 2.29
CA ALA A 142 13.47 5.99 2.90
C ALA A 142 12.70 7.24 3.36
N GLY A 143 11.82 7.79 2.51
CA GLY A 143 11.00 8.95 2.84
C GLY A 143 9.99 8.69 3.96
N THR A 144 9.35 7.52 3.95
CA THR A 144 8.46 7.10 5.04
C THR A 144 9.21 6.99 6.36
N TRP A 145 10.39 6.37 6.34
CA TRP A 145 11.23 6.22 7.53
C TRP A 145 11.69 7.58 8.06
N ALA A 146 12.17 8.47 7.18
CA ALA A 146 12.58 9.83 7.54
C ALA A 146 11.43 10.62 8.20
N LEU A 147 10.22 10.58 7.60
CA LEU A 147 9.03 11.22 8.17
C LEU A 147 8.66 10.66 9.54
N ILE A 148 8.73 9.33 9.74
CA ILE A 148 8.46 8.69 11.04
C ILE A 148 9.49 9.12 12.08
N VAL A 149 10.77 9.18 11.75
CA VAL A 149 11.84 9.59 12.68
C VAL A 149 11.62 11.03 13.13
N VAL A 150 11.38 11.94 12.18
CA VAL A 150 11.16 13.36 12.51
C VAL A 150 9.86 13.54 13.30
N LEU A 151 8.79 12.79 12.96
CA LEU A 151 7.52 12.86 13.68
C LEU A 151 7.68 12.36 15.12
N ARG A 152 8.42 11.28 15.35
CA ARG A 152 8.72 10.76 16.70
C ARG A 152 9.49 11.77 17.58
N GLY A 153 10.30 12.61 16.99
CA GLY A 153 10.99 13.69 17.71
C GLY A 153 10.06 14.82 18.15
N ARG A 154 8.88 14.97 17.55
CA ARG A 154 7.93 16.05 17.83
C ARG A 154 6.74 15.64 18.67
N ILE A 155 6.27 14.41 18.48
CA ILE A 155 5.17 13.83 19.26
C ILE A 155 5.73 12.65 20.05
N THR A 156 5.43 12.59 21.34
CA THR A 156 5.81 11.47 22.18
C THR A 156 5.38 10.16 21.49
N ARG A 157 6.23 9.14 21.48
CA ARG A 157 6.14 7.81 20.84
C ARG A 157 4.79 7.45 20.17
N LEU A 158 4.79 7.21 18.85
CA LEU A 158 3.70 6.53 18.12
C LEU A 158 3.39 5.17 18.78
N ASN A 159 2.14 4.70 18.67
CA ASN A 159 1.73 3.36 19.13
C ASN A 159 2.34 2.25 18.23
N GLY A 160 3.67 2.22 18.17
CA GLY A 160 4.41 1.35 17.25
C GLY A 160 4.11 -0.14 17.44
N ARG A 161 3.82 -0.58 18.69
CA ARG A 161 3.48 -1.97 18.97
C ARG A 161 2.15 -2.39 18.35
N GLU A 162 1.16 -1.51 18.37
CA GLU A 162 -0.14 -1.77 17.72
C GLU A 162 -0.02 -1.77 16.20
N ILE A 163 0.73 -0.82 15.63
CA ILE A 163 0.99 -0.77 14.19
C ILE A 163 1.72 -2.04 13.76
N ALA A 164 2.79 -2.43 14.46
CA ALA A 164 3.55 -3.63 14.14
C ALA A 164 2.68 -4.90 14.23
N SER A 165 1.84 -5.03 15.27
CA SER A 165 0.93 -6.17 15.44
C SER A 165 -0.07 -6.26 14.27
N THR A 166 -0.68 -5.15 13.86
CA THR A 166 -1.59 -5.12 12.70
C THR A 166 -0.83 -5.47 11.41
N VAL A 167 0.32 -4.85 11.18
CA VAL A 167 1.15 -5.11 9.98
C VAL A 167 1.54 -6.58 9.90
N THR A 168 2.02 -7.19 10.99
CA THR A 168 2.40 -8.61 11.01
C THR A 168 1.21 -9.52 10.66
N ARG A 169 0.04 -9.29 11.26
CA ARG A 169 -1.17 -10.07 10.96
C ARG A 169 -1.60 -9.92 9.50
N VAL A 170 -1.56 -8.71 8.97
CA VAL A 170 -1.92 -8.42 7.59
C VAL A 170 -0.90 -9.02 6.62
N VAL A 171 0.40 -8.99 6.92
CA VAL A 171 1.45 -9.64 6.11
C VAL A 171 1.24 -11.15 6.06
N VAL A 172 0.96 -11.80 7.20
CA VAL A 172 0.66 -13.24 7.23
C VAL A 172 -0.58 -13.57 6.42
N ALA A 173 -1.67 -12.79 6.58
CA ALA A 173 -2.88 -12.94 5.78
C ALA A 173 -2.59 -12.77 4.28
N SER A 174 -1.79 -11.77 3.92
CA SER A 174 -1.45 -11.48 2.53
C SER A 174 -0.53 -12.54 1.90
N ALA A 175 0.31 -13.21 2.68
CA ALA A 175 1.10 -14.34 2.20
C ALA A 175 0.19 -15.53 1.80
N LEU A 176 -0.84 -15.82 2.60
CA LEU A 176 -1.84 -16.84 2.25
C LEU A 176 -2.65 -16.43 1.02
N VAL A 177 -3.03 -15.16 0.93
CA VAL A 177 -3.72 -14.60 -0.25
C VAL A 177 -2.87 -14.75 -1.52
N ALA A 178 -1.56 -14.48 -1.44
CA ALA A 178 -0.62 -14.66 -2.54
C ALA A 178 -0.59 -16.11 -3.04
N LEU A 179 -0.47 -17.04 -2.09
CA LEU A 179 -0.45 -18.47 -2.39
C LEU A 179 -1.74 -18.91 -3.09
N VAL A 180 -2.90 -18.52 -2.52
CA VAL A 180 -4.20 -18.89 -3.09
C VAL A 180 -4.41 -18.25 -4.46
N ALA A 181 -4.08 -16.98 -4.62
CA ALA A 181 -4.18 -16.28 -5.90
C ALA A 181 -3.37 -16.99 -6.99
N TRP A 182 -2.14 -17.39 -6.67
CA TRP A 182 -1.26 -18.10 -7.60
C TRP A 182 -1.76 -19.53 -7.90
N VAL A 183 -2.16 -20.28 -6.87
CA VAL A 183 -2.67 -21.67 -7.01
C VAL A 183 -3.98 -21.72 -7.81
N VAL A 184 -4.84 -20.72 -7.67
CA VAL A 184 -6.10 -20.63 -8.44
C VAL A 184 -5.83 -20.18 -9.86
N TRP A 185 -4.99 -19.14 -10.04
CA TRP A 185 -4.71 -18.61 -11.37
C TRP A 185 -3.98 -19.59 -12.28
N LYS A 186 -2.93 -20.26 -11.80
CA LYS A 186 -2.03 -21.08 -12.63
C LYS A 186 -2.74 -22.21 -13.37
N PRO A 187 -3.57 -23.07 -12.74
CA PRO A 187 -4.29 -24.13 -13.44
C PRO A 187 -5.39 -23.59 -14.35
N LEU A 188 -6.05 -22.49 -13.99
CA LEU A 188 -7.06 -21.86 -14.83
C LEU A 188 -6.45 -21.26 -16.12
N ASP A 189 -5.29 -20.60 -16.02
CA ASP A 189 -4.58 -20.04 -17.17
C ASP A 189 -4.11 -21.14 -18.14
N SER A 190 -3.67 -22.30 -17.60
CA SER A 190 -3.25 -23.43 -18.43
C SER A 190 -4.42 -24.23 -19.03
N GLY A 191 -5.56 -24.31 -18.35
CA GLY A 191 -6.72 -25.10 -18.76
C GLY A 191 -7.70 -24.38 -19.68
N LEU A 192 -7.95 -23.10 -19.45
CA LEU A 192 -8.91 -22.29 -20.24
C LEU A 192 -8.32 -21.72 -21.53
N GLY A 193 -6.98 -21.82 -21.72
CA GLY A 193 -6.28 -21.28 -22.87
C GLY A 193 -6.05 -19.75 -22.78
N ARG A 194 -5.50 -19.20 -23.89
CA ARG A 194 -5.03 -17.78 -23.93
C ARG A 194 -6.00 -16.83 -24.61
N SER A 195 -7.27 -17.20 -24.79
CA SER A 195 -8.28 -16.26 -25.30
C SER A 195 -8.54 -15.14 -24.29
N PHE A 196 -8.87 -13.94 -24.77
CA PHE A 196 -9.11 -12.79 -23.89
C PHE A 196 -10.18 -13.07 -22.81
N PRO A 197 -11.36 -13.64 -23.13
CA PRO A 197 -12.35 -13.96 -22.10
C PRO A 197 -11.84 -15.01 -21.09
N ALA A 198 -11.05 -15.99 -21.51
CA ALA A 198 -10.45 -16.98 -20.61
C ALA A 198 -9.49 -16.33 -19.60
N GLN A 199 -8.68 -15.40 -20.07
CA GLN A 199 -7.76 -14.64 -19.19
C GLN A 199 -8.52 -13.75 -18.17
N VAL A 200 -9.60 -13.11 -18.60
CA VAL A 200 -10.46 -12.31 -17.69
C VAL A 200 -11.12 -13.21 -16.64
N VAL A 201 -11.60 -14.38 -17.02
CA VAL A 201 -12.21 -15.35 -16.09
C VAL A 201 -11.16 -15.89 -15.11
N SER A 202 -9.98 -16.30 -15.58
CA SER A 202 -8.92 -16.84 -14.72
C SER A 202 -8.40 -15.80 -13.71
N LEU A 203 -8.15 -14.56 -14.16
CA LEU A 203 -7.74 -13.47 -13.26
C LEU A 203 -8.88 -13.09 -12.31
N GLY A 204 -10.11 -12.98 -12.79
CA GLY A 204 -11.29 -12.66 -11.98
C GLY A 204 -11.53 -13.70 -10.88
N ALA A 205 -11.42 -14.99 -11.20
CA ALA A 205 -11.53 -16.09 -10.24
C ALA A 205 -10.41 -16.02 -9.17
N ALA A 206 -9.17 -15.77 -9.60
CA ALA A 206 -8.04 -15.63 -8.67
C ALA A 206 -8.22 -14.44 -7.72
N LEU A 207 -8.68 -13.28 -8.22
CA LEU A 207 -8.96 -12.10 -7.41
C LEU A 207 -10.14 -12.33 -6.45
N ALA A 208 -11.20 -12.99 -6.89
CA ALA A 208 -12.34 -13.35 -6.03
C ALA A 208 -11.91 -14.29 -4.90
N ALA A 209 -11.15 -15.33 -5.21
CA ALA A 209 -10.61 -16.26 -4.22
C ALA A 209 -9.68 -15.53 -3.23
N ALA A 210 -8.81 -14.65 -3.73
CA ALA A 210 -7.93 -13.81 -2.93
C ALA A 210 -8.72 -12.94 -1.93
N LEU A 211 -9.79 -12.29 -2.36
CA LEU A 211 -10.66 -11.47 -1.51
C LEU A 211 -11.37 -12.28 -0.43
N VAL A 212 -11.90 -13.46 -0.78
CA VAL A 212 -12.57 -14.35 0.17
C VAL A 212 -11.58 -14.83 1.24
N VAL A 213 -10.39 -15.29 0.82
CA VAL A 213 -9.34 -15.74 1.75
C VAL A 213 -8.86 -14.59 2.62
N TYR A 214 -8.63 -13.41 2.06
CA TYR A 214 -8.24 -12.24 2.84
C TYR A 214 -9.27 -11.91 3.92
N TYR A 215 -10.55 -11.87 3.55
CA TYR A 215 -11.63 -11.65 4.50
C TYR A 215 -11.67 -12.69 5.60
N ALA A 216 -11.57 -13.99 5.26
CA ALA A 216 -11.54 -15.08 6.22
C ALA A 216 -10.33 -14.98 7.17
N CYS A 217 -9.13 -14.75 6.64
CA CYS A 217 -7.91 -14.56 7.43
C CYS A 217 -8.02 -13.38 8.38
N CYS A 218 -8.54 -12.23 7.92
CA CYS A 218 -8.73 -11.07 8.77
C CYS A 218 -9.73 -11.32 9.92
N ARG A 219 -10.77 -12.11 9.66
CA ARG A 219 -11.71 -12.57 10.69
C ARG A 219 -11.02 -13.46 11.73
N VAL A 220 -10.28 -14.47 11.28
CA VAL A 220 -9.56 -15.42 12.17
C VAL A 220 -8.49 -14.72 13.00
N LEU A 221 -7.72 -13.84 12.37
CA LEU A 221 -6.65 -13.06 13.03
C LEU A 221 -7.18 -11.88 13.85
N ARG A 222 -8.50 -11.70 13.92
CA ARG A 222 -9.18 -10.62 14.66
C ARG A 222 -8.57 -9.24 14.36
N VAL A 223 -8.46 -8.92 13.08
CA VAL A 223 -7.96 -7.61 12.62
C VAL A 223 -9.04 -6.57 12.82
N ARG A 224 -8.81 -5.64 13.77
CA ARG A 224 -9.80 -4.62 14.19
C ARG A 224 -10.24 -3.70 13.05
N GLU A 225 -9.40 -3.47 12.08
CA GLU A 225 -9.64 -2.62 10.92
C GLU A 225 -10.78 -3.16 10.03
N LEU A 226 -10.99 -4.48 10.02
CA LEU A 226 -12.10 -5.12 9.31
C LEU A 226 -13.46 -4.68 9.86
N ASP A 227 -13.59 -4.58 11.18
CA ASP A 227 -14.86 -4.20 11.84
C ASP A 227 -15.22 -2.74 11.53
N VAL A 228 -14.23 -1.86 11.39
CA VAL A 228 -14.45 -0.46 10.99
C VAL A 228 -14.99 -0.38 9.57
N VAL A 229 -14.43 -1.16 8.63
CA VAL A 229 -14.90 -1.19 7.23
C VAL A 229 -16.33 -1.76 7.15
N LEU A 230 -16.65 -2.80 7.90
CA LEU A 230 -17.97 -3.40 7.96
C LEU A 230 -18.99 -2.47 8.67
N GLY A 231 -18.57 -1.77 9.72
CA GLY A 231 -19.39 -0.80 10.46
C GLY A 231 -19.77 0.42 9.61
N LEU A 232 -18.90 0.89 8.74
CA LEU A 232 -19.21 1.93 7.75
C LEU A 232 -20.31 1.46 6.77
N ARG A 233 -20.28 0.19 6.36
CA ARG A 233 -21.28 -0.38 5.46
C ARG A 233 -22.66 -0.47 6.11
N SER A 234 -22.76 -0.68 7.40
CA SER A 234 -24.03 -0.71 8.13
C SER A 234 -24.65 0.69 8.30
N ARG A 235 -23.84 1.73 8.38
CA ARG A 235 -24.31 3.13 8.43
C ARG A 235 -24.80 3.65 7.08
N LEU A 236 -24.11 3.28 5.98
CA LEU A 236 -24.53 3.62 4.60
C LEU A 236 -25.80 2.88 4.15
N ARG A 237 -26.17 1.75 4.79
CA ARG A 237 -27.42 1.03 4.52
C ARG A 237 -28.63 1.57 5.29
N ARG A 238 -28.41 2.47 6.26
CA ARG A 238 -29.45 3.08 7.09
C ARG A 238 -29.72 4.56 6.74
N ALA A 239 -28.96 5.13 5.81
CA ALA A 239 -29.16 6.43 5.18
C ALA A 239 -29.70 6.24 3.76
#